data_421d849d5ea2a055aa74a2f67c73efb7
#
_entry.id   421d849d5ea2a055aa74a2f67c73efb7
#
_cell.length_a   1.000
_cell.length_b   1.000
_cell.length_c   1.000
_cell.angle_alpha   90.00
_cell.angle_beta   90.00
_cell.angle_gamma   90.00
#
_symmetry.space_group_name_H-M   'P 1'
#
loop_
_entity.id
_entity.type
_entity.pdbx_description
1 polymer ?
#
loop_
_entity_poly.entity_id
_entity_poly.type
_entity_poly.pdbx_seq_one_letter_code
_entity_poly.pdbx_strand_id
1 'polypeptide(L)'
;MKKHILCIGDSNTHGLCTDPSESADHGSRYNEEERWTCLLQKALGAEYLVIEEGLSGRTCVYDDPDMDSVNLLPVLHALLNSHEPLDLLILMLGTNDSKVKFNTDARKIAKGMQILLEEAKSVPCWGKNGPKILIVAPVPIEEGVIYPDFNEKSVKTTRALAREYAFLAVAERADFLDAGGCELTKADHVHLTAKGHRQLAERMETAVRDILGKTVPEAVEERKDGDGMEEIVTAKEADLPRILEIYDIAKAYMRASGNPNQWNGAYPDPETLRTDMEKQRLYVYKKNGRIHGVFMLLLEEEPTYAYIEDGSWREEAPYGTIHRLAGDGEVKGLFAKCVAF
;
A
#
# COMPACT_ATOMS: atom_id res chain seq x y z
N MET A 1 -2.01 -13.05 25.84
CA MET A 1 -1.02 -11.99 25.60
C MET A 1 -1.68 -10.92 24.74
N LYS A 2 -1.33 -9.63 24.91
CA LYS A 2 -1.80 -8.56 24.03
C LYS A 2 -1.22 -8.75 22.64
N LYS A 3 -1.92 -8.24 21.61
CA LYS A 3 -1.37 -8.11 20.26
C LYS A 3 -0.56 -6.82 20.17
N HIS A 4 0.70 -6.92 19.80
CA HIS A 4 1.63 -5.79 19.72
C HIS A 4 1.63 -5.18 18.33
N ILE A 5 1.35 -3.88 18.27
CA ILE A 5 1.30 -3.09 17.05
C ILE A 5 2.35 -1.99 17.14
N LEU A 6 3.38 -2.04 16.31
CA LEU A 6 4.41 -1.01 16.25
C LEU A 6 4.08 -0.02 15.15
N CYS A 7 3.91 1.25 15.51
CA CYS A 7 3.58 2.34 14.60
C CYS A 7 4.82 3.22 14.37
N ILE A 8 5.52 3.01 13.27
CA ILE A 8 6.68 3.81 12.90
C ILE A 8 6.26 4.86 11.86
N GLY A 9 6.63 6.12 12.11
CA GLY A 9 6.33 7.22 11.21
C GLY A 9 7.12 8.48 11.52
N ASP A 10 6.70 9.56 10.90
CA ASP A 10 7.30 10.88 10.99
C ASP A 10 6.59 11.79 12.03
N SER A 11 6.60 13.11 11.79
CA SER A 11 5.93 14.12 12.63
C SER A 11 4.42 13.88 12.78
N ASN A 12 3.74 13.36 11.76
CA ASN A 12 2.32 13.03 11.85
C ASN A 12 2.05 11.83 12.77
N THR A 13 3.00 10.92 12.92
CA THR A 13 2.92 9.83 13.91
C THR A 13 3.37 10.30 15.29
N HIS A 14 4.38 11.19 15.36
CA HIS A 14 4.78 11.85 16.59
C HIS A 14 3.63 12.70 17.18
N GLY A 15 2.77 13.24 16.33
CA GLY A 15 1.67 14.13 16.71
C GLY A 15 2.12 15.58 16.82
N LEU A 16 3.00 16.05 15.92
CA LEU A 16 3.43 17.46 15.91
C LEU A 16 2.21 18.36 15.66
N CYS A 17 2.01 19.34 16.55
CA CYS A 17 1.01 20.38 16.45
C CYS A 17 1.72 21.71 16.14
N THR A 18 1.54 22.21 14.92
CA THR A 18 2.22 23.44 14.46
C THR A 18 1.43 24.70 14.78
N ASP A 19 0.15 24.58 15.05
CA ASP A 19 -0.68 25.64 15.63
C ASP A 19 -1.20 25.18 17.00
N PRO A 20 -0.56 25.62 18.10
CA PRO A 20 -0.99 25.25 19.45
C PRO A 20 -2.45 25.58 19.78
N SER A 21 -3.10 26.46 19.03
CA SER A 21 -4.53 26.76 19.21
C SER A 21 -5.43 25.60 18.75
N GLU A 22 -4.93 24.69 17.92
CA GLU A 22 -5.62 23.49 17.45
C GLU A 22 -5.52 22.29 18.41
N SER A 23 -4.65 22.38 19.45
CA SER A 23 -4.51 21.35 20.48
C SER A 23 -5.27 21.75 21.76
N ALA A 24 -5.88 20.77 22.42
CA ALA A 24 -6.70 20.98 23.62
C ALA A 24 -5.92 21.55 24.81
N ASP A 25 -4.62 21.26 24.90
CA ASP A 25 -3.72 21.73 25.95
C ASP A 25 -2.75 22.83 25.48
N HIS A 26 -2.92 23.32 24.25
CA HIS A 26 -2.07 24.32 23.61
C HIS A 26 -0.58 23.91 23.53
N GLY A 27 -0.32 22.58 23.44
CA GLY A 27 1.01 22.03 23.25
C GLY A 27 1.48 22.03 21.80
N SER A 28 2.79 21.94 21.61
CA SER A 28 3.40 21.72 20.28
C SER A 28 3.37 20.27 19.82
N ARG A 29 2.80 19.39 20.63
CA ARG A 29 2.50 17.99 20.32
C ARG A 29 1.10 17.69 20.80
N TYR A 30 0.26 17.12 19.95
CA TYR A 30 -1.06 16.64 20.36
C TYR A 30 -0.93 15.66 21.51
N ASN A 31 -1.78 15.77 22.52
CA ASN A 31 -1.77 14.90 23.70
C ASN A 31 -2.36 13.51 23.42
N GLU A 32 -2.45 12.65 24.44
CA GLU A 32 -2.89 11.26 24.33
C GLU A 32 -4.38 11.11 23.97
N GLU A 33 -5.18 12.16 24.12
CA GLU A 33 -6.60 12.18 23.73
C GLU A 33 -6.79 12.64 22.26
N GLU A 34 -5.71 13.05 21.59
CA GLU A 34 -5.76 13.65 20.26
C GLU A 34 -4.92 12.90 19.22
N ARG A 35 -3.74 12.34 19.58
CA ARG A 35 -2.86 11.63 18.64
C ARG A 35 -3.52 10.37 18.11
N TRP A 36 -3.41 10.12 16.81
CA TRP A 36 -4.03 8.99 16.16
C TRP A 36 -3.60 7.64 16.75
N THR A 37 -2.38 7.49 17.17
CA THR A 37 -1.84 6.26 17.80
C THR A 37 -2.50 5.96 19.14
N CYS A 38 -2.68 6.98 19.97
CA CYS A 38 -3.38 6.86 21.25
C CYS A 38 -4.88 6.66 21.08
N LEU A 39 -5.48 7.35 20.10
CA LEU A 39 -6.88 7.13 19.72
C LEU A 39 -7.10 5.69 19.21
N LEU A 40 -6.17 5.19 18.41
CA LEU A 40 -6.16 3.79 17.97
C LEU A 40 -6.07 2.82 19.14
N GLN A 41 -5.15 3.05 20.10
CA GLN A 41 -5.05 2.25 21.31
C GLN A 41 -6.38 2.23 22.09
N LYS A 42 -7.02 3.38 22.22
CA LYS A 42 -8.31 3.52 22.93
C LYS A 42 -9.42 2.73 22.22
N ALA A 43 -9.48 2.84 20.89
CA ALA A 43 -10.48 2.14 20.06
C ALA A 43 -10.29 0.62 20.05
N LEU A 44 -9.05 0.14 19.97
CA LEU A 44 -8.74 -1.28 19.96
C LEU A 44 -8.92 -1.95 21.35
N GLY A 45 -8.74 -1.20 22.44
CA GLY A 45 -8.94 -1.69 23.80
C GLY A 45 -7.77 -2.47 24.37
N ALA A 46 -8.02 -3.14 25.50
CA ALA A 46 -6.97 -3.72 26.35
C ALA A 46 -6.29 -4.97 25.78
N GLU A 47 -6.85 -5.58 24.74
CA GLU A 47 -6.27 -6.76 24.08
C GLU A 47 -5.12 -6.41 23.13
N TYR A 48 -4.91 -5.13 22.88
CA TYR A 48 -3.86 -4.62 22.00
C TYR A 48 -2.88 -3.75 22.78
N LEU A 49 -1.67 -3.64 22.27
CA LEU A 49 -0.65 -2.69 22.69
C LEU A 49 -0.16 -1.94 21.46
N VAL A 50 -0.53 -0.67 21.33
CA VAL A 50 -0.05 0.24 20.28
C VAL A 50 1.20 0.93 20.78
N ILE A 51 2.30 0.76 20.07
CA ILE A 51 3.63 1.31 20.41
C ILE A 51 3.93 2.44 19.43
N GLU A 52 4.24 3.61 19.98
CA GLU A 52 4.48 4.84 19.20
C GLU A 52 5.98 5.01 18.93
N GLU A 53 6.38 4.99 17.65
CA GLU A 53 7.71 5.29 17.16
C GLU A 53 7.66 6.39 16.10
N GLY A 54 7.02 7.53 16.43
CA GLY A 54 6.98 8.75 15.62
C GLY A 54 8.18 9.63 15.89
N LEU A 55 8.90 10.05 14.83
CA LEU A 55 10.02 11.00 14.91
C LEU A 55 9.87 12.09 13.85
N SER A 56 9.78 13.35 14.28
CA SER A 56 9.68 14.48 13.33
C SER A 56 10.87 14.50 12.37
N GLY A 57 10.58 14.67 11.08
CA GLY A 57 11.61 14.68 10.04
C GLY A 57 12.00 13.29 9.50
N ARG A 58 11.48 12.19 10.08
CA ARG A 58 11.88 10.82 9.69
C ARG A 58 11.65 10.56 8.20
N THR A 59 12.67 9.96 7.59
CA THR A 59 12.70 9.48 6.21
C THR A 59 12.73 7.95 6.17
N CYS A 60 12.45 7.36 5.02
CA CYS A 60 12.61 5.93 4.81
C CYS A 60 14.10 5.52 4.89
N VAL A 61 14.93 6.09 3.99
CA VAL A 61 16.33 5.64 3.78
C VAL A 61 17.30 6.80 3.52
N TYR A 62 16.85 8.03 3.63
CA TYR A 62 17.66 9.20 3.30
C TYR A 62 18.22 9.85 4.57
N ASP A 63 19.54 10.05 4.61
CA ASP A 63 20.17 10.87 5.63
C ASP A 63 19.88 12.35 5.35
N ASP A 64 19.31 13.05 6.32
CA ASP A 64 19.06 14.48 6.21
C ASP A 64 20.28 15.22 6.76
N PRO A 65 20.98 16.04 5.94
CA PRO A 65 22.18 16.74 6.40
C PRO A 65 21.92 17.78 7.51
N ASP A 66 20.65 18.17 7.68
CA ASP A 66 20.24 19.18 8.66
C ASP A 66 19.59 18.58 9.91
N MET A 67 19.37 17.26 9.93
CA MET A 67 18.69 16.56 11.03
C MET A 67 19.33 15.20 11.32
N ASP A 68 19.87 15.04 12.51
CA ASP A 68 20.46 13.78 12.93
C ASP A 68 19.43 12.66 13.14
N SER A 69 19.82 11.44 12.81
CA SER A 69 19.10 10.20 13.17
C SER A 69 17.69 10.05 12.61
N VAL A 70 17.34 10.82 11.57
CA VAL A 70 16.00 10.74 10.96
C VAL A 70 15.85 9.63 9.92
N ASN A 71 16.94 9.07 9.39
CA ASN A 71 16.91 7.91 8.52
C ASN A 71 16.47 6.66 9.32
N LEU A 72 15.36 6.04 8.92
CA LEU A 72 14.84 4.87 9.65
C LEU A 72 15.70 3.62 9.45
N LEU A 73 16.27 3.41 8.26
CA LEU A 73 16.91 2.14 7.91
C LEU A 73 17.99 1.70 8.92
N PRO A 74 18.95 2.54 9.35
CA PRO A 74 19.98 2.13 10.30
C PRO A 74 19.46 1.72 11.69
N VAL A 75 18.29 2.20 12.09
CA VAL A 75 17.73 1.95 13.43
C VAL A 75 16.57 0.96 13.43
N LEU A 76 16.03 0.61 12.26
CA LEU A 76 14.85 -0.25 12.12
C LEU A 76 15.03 -1.59 12.82
N HIS A 77 16.18 -2.25 12.60
CA HIS A 77 16.48 -3.54 13.22
C HIS A 77 16.42 -3.48 14.75
N ALA A 78 17.00 -2.45 15.34
CA ALA A 78 17.01 -2.27 16.79
C ALA A 78 15.59 -1.99 17.32
N LEU A 79 14.79 -1.16 16.63
CA LEU A 79 13.42 -0.87 17.01
C LEU A 79 12.55 -2.14 16.98
N LEU A 80 12.66 -2.94 15.92
CA LEU A 80 11.90 -4.18 15.80
C LEU A 80 12.21 -5.17 16.92
N ASN A 81 13.49 -5.42 17.20
CA ASN A 81 13.90 -6.34 18.26
C ASN A 81 13.56 -5.83 19.67
N SER A 82 13.61 -4.53 19.91
CA SER A 82 13.27 -3.97 21.24
C SER A 82 11.78 -4.04 21.57
N HIS A 83 10.93 -4.22 20.55
CA HIS A 83 9.47 -4.31 20.70
C HIS A 83 8.89 -5.70 20.43
N GLU A 84 9.73 -6.72 20.27
CA GLU A 84 9.28 -8.11 20.04
C GLU A 84 8.47 -8.68 21.22
N PRO A 85 7.54 -9.61 20.96
CA PRO A 85 7.08 -10.07 19.65
C PRO A 85 6.07 -9.12 19.01
N LEU A 86 6.18 -8.89 17.70
CA LEU A 86 5.28 -8.03 16.95
C LEU A 86 4.18 -8.83 16.24
N ASP A 87 2.94 -8.39 16.36
CA ASP A 87 1.81 -8.91 15.58
C ASP A 87 1.53 -8.08 14.33
N LEU A 88 1.89 -6.79 14.33
CA LEU A 88 1.75 -5.89 13.19
C LEU A 88 2.76 -4.74 13.26
N LEU A 89 3.40 -4.46 12.14
CA LEU A 89 4.18 -3.24 11.90
C LEU A 89 3.37 -2.31 10.99
N ILE A 90 3.19 -1.06 11.40
CA ILE A 90 2.61 0.02 10.59
C ILE A 90 3.72 0.99 10.21
N LEU A 91 3.92 1.22 8.91
CA LEU A 91 4.89 2.16 8.36
C LEU A 91 4.17 3.29 7.64
N MET A 92 4.24 4.51 8.17
CA MET A 92 3.70 5.72 7.56
C MET A 92 4.80 6.75 7.36
N LEU A 93 5.47 6.69 6.21
CA LEU A 93 6.60 7.53 5.82
C LEU A 93 6.49 7.93 4.35
N GLY A 94 7.34 8.87 3.94
CA GLY A 94 7.44 9.35 2.55
C GLY A 94 7.26 10.85 2.40
N THR A 95 6.66 11.52 3.39
CA THR A 95 6.51 12.98 3.39
C THR A 95 7.88 13.65 3.37
N ASN A 96 8.76 13.33 4.32
CA ASN A 96 10.08 13.94 4.42
C ASN A 96 11.04 13.51 3.30
N ASP A 97 10.85 12.31 2.77
CA ASP A 97 11.59 11.82 1.60
C ASP A 97 11.36 12.69 0.36
N SER A 98 10.24 13.44 0.31
CA SER A 98 9.89 14.34 -0.79
C SER A 98 10.56 15.72 -0.69
N LYS A 99 11.36 15.99 0.35
CA LYS A 99 12.12 17.24 0.49
C LYS A 99 13.00 17.50 -0.73
N VAL A 100 13.08 18.75 -1.13
CA VAL A 100 13.82 19.20 -2.34
C VAL A 100 15.27 18.70 -2.36
N LYS A 101 15.91 18.70 -1.18
CA LYS A 101 17.31 18.29 -1.01
C LYS A 101 17.59 16.85 -1.45
N PHE A 102 16.61 15.95 -1.38
CA PHE A 102 16.79 14.54 -1.77
C PHE A 102 16.56 14.29 -3.27
N ASN A 103 15.96 15.24 -3.97
CA ASN A 103 15.64 15.13 -5.41
C ASN A 103 14.95 13.81 -5.78
N THR A 104 13.96 13.41 -4.99
CA THR A 104 13.19 12.18 -5.16
C THR A 104 11.95 12.39 -6.02
N ASP A 105 11.31 11.28 -6.32
CA ASP A 105 9.95 11.13 -6.85
C ASP A 105 9.26 9.98 -6.10
N ALA A 106 7.97 9.77 -6.35
CA ALA A 106 7.19 8.75 -5.65
C ALA A 106 7.75 7.32 -5.83
N ARG A 107 8.34 6.99 -6.99
CA ARG A 107 8.94 5.67 -7.25
C ARG A 107 10.22 5.47 -6.44
N LYS A 108 11.08 6.48 -6.36
CA LYS A 108 12.29 6.43 -5.54
C LYS A 108 11.94 6.29 -4.07
N ILE A 109 10.92 6.98 -3.59
CA ILE A 109 10.43 6.87 -2.21
C ILE A 109 9.85 5.47 -1.98
N ALA A 110 9.05 4.94 -2.90
CA ALA A 110 8.54 3.57 -2.81
C ALA A 110 9.67 2.53 -2.80
N LYS A 111 10.77 2.77 -3.54
CA LYS A 111 11.95 1.92 -3.47
C LYS A 111 12.63 1.97 -2.08
N GLY A 112 12.67 3.14 -1.45
CA GLY A 112 13.12 3.29 -0.05
C GLY A 112 12.23 2.50 0.92
N MET A 113 10.91 2.60 0.77
CA MET A 113 9.95 1.80 1.54
C MET A 113 10.15 0.30 1.30
N GLN A 114 10.41 -0.13 0.06
CA GLN A 114 10.69 -1.54 -0.23
C GLN A 114 11.90 -2.07 0.57
N ILE A 115 12.97 -1.30 0.64
CA ILE A 115 14.16 -1.67 1.43
C ILE A 115 13.81 -1.85 2.90
N LEU A 116 12.97 -0.96 3.47
CA LEU A 116 12.49 -1.11 4.85
C LEU A 116 11.65 -2.38 5.04
N LEU A 117 10.82 -2.75 4.07
CA LEU A 117 10.03 -3.98 4.13
C LEU A 117 10.90 -5.23 4.09
N GLU A 118 11.91 -5.24 3.21
CA GLU A 118 12.87 -6.35 3.10
C GLU A 118 13.64 -6.52 4.41
N GLU A 119 14.14 -5.42 4.98
CA GLU A 119 14.81 -5.44 6.30
C GLU A 119 13.87 -5.92 7.40
N ALA A 120 12.66 -5.34 7.50
CA ALA A 120 11.70 -5.71 8.54
C ALA A 120 11.32 -7.20 8.50
N LYS A 121 11.16 -7.78 7.32
CA LYS A 121 10.85 -9.21 7.16
C LYS A 121 12.02 -10.12 7.54
N SER A 122 13.26 -9.63 7.47
CA SER A 122 14.48 -10.40 7.82
C SER A 122 14.68 -10.52 9.33
N VAL A 123 14.10 -9.61 10.12
CA VAL A 123 14.27 -9.58 11.58
C VAL A 123 13.37 -10.62 12.26
N PRO A 124 13.87 -11.47 13.16
CA PRO A 124 13.09 -12.52 13.82
C PRO A 124 12.27 -12.00 15.03
N CYS A 125 11.59 -10.87 14.85
CA CYS A 125 10.81 -10.19 15.91
C CYS A 125 9.31 -10.51 15.90
N TRP A 126 8.87 -11.38 15.01
CA TRP A 126 7.45 -11.58 14.72
C TRP A 126 6.81 -12.61 15.62
N GLY A 127 5.53 -12.40 15.96
CA GLY A 127 4.71 -13.40 16.65
C GLY A 127 4.42 -14.62 15.77
N LYS A 128 3.56 -15.52 16.28
CA LYS A 128 3.26 -16.83 15.66
C LYS A 128 2.87 -16.78 14.18
N ASN A 129 2.26 -15.68 13.74
CA ASN A 129 1.66 -15.55 12.42
C ASN A 129 2.63 -14.97 11.37
N GLY A 130 3.90 -14.81 11.74
CA GLY A 130 4.92 -14.23 10.87
C GLY A 130 4.73 -12.73 10.63
N PRO A 131 5.50 -12.16 9.70
CA PRO A 131 5.46 -10.73 9.43
C PRO A 131 4.11 -10.30 8.86
N LYS A 132 3.46 -9.36 9.55
CA LYS A 132 2.32 -8.60 9.04
C LYS A 132 2.70 -7.13 9.02
N ILE A 133 2.63 -6.52 7.86
CA ILE A 133 3.06 -5.14 7.66
C ILE A 133 1.95 -4.37 6.93
N LEU A 134 1.59 -3.22 7.48
CA LEU A 134 0.69 -2.25 6.87
C LEU A 134 1.49 -1.05 6.37
N ILE A 135 1.53 -0.87 5.06
CA ILE A 135 2.09 0.33 4.44
C ILE A 135 1.00 1.39 4.40
N VAL A 136 1.29 2.57 4.93
CA VAL A 136 0.36 3.69 4.90
C VAL A 136 0.95 4.80 4.04
N ALA A 137 0.24 5.14 2.95
CA ALA A 137 0.56 6.35 2.22
C ALA A 137 0.18 7.57 3.09
N PRO A 138 1.12 8.47 3.40
CA PRO A 138 0.83 9.65 4.20
C PRO A 138 -0.15 10.59 3.49
N VAL A 139 -0.78 11.47 4.25
CA VAL A 139 -1.61 12.53 3.65
C VAL A 139 -0.73 13.37 2.72
N PRO A 140 -1.15 13.60 1.46
CA PRO A 140 -0.38 14.42 0.55
C PRO A 140 -0.24 15.86 1.04
N ILE A 141 0.97 16.42 0.91
CA ILE A 141 1.22 17.84 1.16
C ILE A 141 0.28 18.68 0.28
N GLU A 142 -0.35 19.69 0.86
CA GLU A 142 -1.22 20.61 0.12
C GLU A 142 -0.43 21.77 -0.50
N GLU A 143 -1.03 22.40 -1.50
CA GLU A 143 -0.53 23.67 -2.04
C GLU A 143 -0.57 24.76 -0.96
N GLY A 144 0.49 25.59 -0.93
CA GLY A 144 0.64 26.59 0.13
C GLY A 144 1.53 26.16 1.29
N VAL A 145 2.16 24.97 1.21
CA VAL A 145 3.16 24.55 2.21
C VAL A 145 4.19 25.65 2.48
N ILE A 146 4.42 25.93 3.76
CA ILE A 146 5.28 27.07 4.17
C ILE A 146 6.75 26.70 4.39
N TYR A 147 7.06 25.39 4.50
CA TYR A 147 8.44 24.94 4.73
C TYR A 147 9.27 25.04 3.46
N PRO A 148 10.46 25.66 3.49
CA PRO A 148 11.31 25.85 2.29
C PRO A 148 11.85 24.52 1.74
N ASP A 149 11.85 23.47 2.55
CA ASP A 149 12.26 22.11 2.12
C ASP A 149 11.28 21.45 1.17
N PHE A 150 10.07 21.97 1.04
CA PHE A 150 9.02 21.46 0.15
C PHE A 150 8.65 22.46 -0.94
N ASN A 151 8.29 21.95 -2.11
CA ASN A 151 7.85 22.76 -3.25
C ASN A 151 6.74 22.03 -4.02
N GLU A 152 6.36 22.56 -5.19
CA GLU A 152 5.37 21.93 -6.08
C GLU A 152 5.71 20.49 -6.47
N LYS A 153 7.01 20.16 -6.62
CA LYS A 153 7.44 18.78 -6.89
C LYS A 153 7.12 17.89 -5.70
N SER A 154 7.35 18.36 -4.46
CA SER A 154 7.01 17.62 -3.25
C SER A 154 5.50 17.36 -3.14
N VAL A 155 4.67 18.36 -3.46
CA VAL A 155 3.21 18.22 -3.52
C VAL A 155 2.80 17.14 -4.54
N LYS A 156 3.35 17.19 -5.77
CA LYS A 156 3.07 16.19 -6.80
C LYS A 156 3.57 14.80 -6.40
N THR A 157 4.75 14.72 -5.80
CA THR A 157 5.36 13.47 -5.35
C THR A 157 4.52 12.80 -4.27
N THR A 158 4.11 13.54 -3.23
CA THR A 158 3.30 12.98 -2.13
C THR A 158 1.91 12.55 -2.60
N ARG A 159 1.28 13.26 -3.53
CA ARG A 159 0.02 12.85 -4.18
C ARG A 159 0.15 11.51 -4.94
N ALA A 160 1.31 11.23 -5.49
CA ALA A 160 1.54 9.99 -6.24
C ALA A 160 1.91 8.79 -5.35
N LEU A 161 2.27 9.00 -4.07
CA LEU A 161 2.72 7.94 -3.17
C LEU A 161 1.66 6.87 -2.95
N ALA A 162 0.39 7.23 -2.81
CA ALA A 162 -0.68 6.26 -2.58
C ALA A 162 -0.70 5.18 -3.67
N ARG A 163 -0.55 5.58 -4.94
CA ARG A 163 -0.49 4.66 -6.06
C ARG A 163 0.74 3.75 -6.00
N GLU A 164 1.93 4.33 -5.80
CA GLU A 164 3.17 3.56 -5.79
C GLU A 164 3.22 2.60 -4.59
N TYR A 165 2.72 3.01 -3.42
CA TYR A 165 2.64 2.16 -2.23
C TYR A 165 1.59 1.05 -2.35
N ALA A 166 0.47 1.31 -3.04
CA ALA A 166 -0.50 0.25 -3.33
C ALA A 166 0.12 -0.85 -4.21
N PHE A 167 0.89 -0.48 -5.25
CA PHE A 167 1.63 -1.46 -6.06
C PHE A 167 2.70 -2.20 -5.25
N LEU A 168 3.46 -1.47 -4.42
CA LEU A 168 4.46 -2.06 -3.56
C LEU A 168 3.86 -3.06 -2.57
N ALA A 169 2.72 -2.72 -1.96
CA ALA A 169 2.03 -3.59 -1.01
C ALA A 169 1.64 -4.93 -1.64
N VAL A 170 1.13 -4.90 -2.87
CA VAL A 170 0.82 -6.12 -3.62
C VAL A 170 2.08 -6.93 -3.89
N ALA A 171 3.16 -6.29 -4.40
CA ALA A 171 4.42 -6.95 -4.72
C ALA A 171 5.07 -7.60 -3.49
N GLU A 172 5.03 -6.90 -2.36
CA GLU A 172 5.64 -7.30 -1.10
C GLU A 172 4.72 -8.14 -0.19
N ARG A 173 3.48 -8.42 -0.60
CA ARG A 173 2.47 -9.12 0.21
C ARG A 173 2.23 -8.43 1.56
N ALA A 174 2.22 -7.11 1.55
CA ALA A 174 1.86 -6.27 2.67
C ALA A 174 0.42 -5.77 2.53
N ASP A 175 -0.17 -5.33 3.63
CA ASP A 175 -1.45 -4.61 3.60
C ASP A 175 -1.20 -3.13 3.26
N PHE A 176 -2.22 -2.43 2.76
CA PHE A 176 -2.13 -1.03 2.32
C PHE A 176 -3.27 -0.19 2.85
N LEU A 177 -2.97 1.06 3.23
CA LEU A 177 -3.95 2.08 3.57
C LEU A 177 -3.53 3.43 2.98
N ASP A 178 -4.48 4.16 2.42
CA ASP A 178 -4.31 5.54 1.99
C ASP A 178 -4.86 6.49 3.06
N ALA A 179 -3.98 7.33 3.64
CA ALA A 179 -4.38 8.38 4.58
C ALA A 179 -4.88 9.65 3.88
N GLY A 180 -4.84 9.71 2.55
CA GLY A 180 -5.33 10.83 1.78
C GLY A 180 -6.75 11.26 2.18
N GLY A 181 -6.98 12.59 2.25
CA GLY A 181 -8.26 13.17 2.68
C GLY A 181 -8.46 13.28 4.20
N CYS A 182 -7.51 12.87 5.06
CA CYS A 182 -7.47 13.33 6.43
C CYS A 182 -7.10 14.82 6.47
N GLU A 183 -7.68 15.56 7.40
CA GLU A 183 -7.56 17.01 7.44
C GLU A 183 -6.16 17.47 7.87
N LEU A 184 -5.53 18.32 7.05
CA LEU A 184 -4.30 19.01 7.37
C LEU A 184 -4.57 20.40 7.94
N THR A 185 -3.68 20.88 8.83
CA THR A 185 -3.74 22.23 9.33
C THR A 185 -3.45 23.25 8.22
N LYS A 186 -4.14 24.38 8.24
CA LYS A 186 -3.88 25.50 7.33
C LYS A 186 -2.69 26.34 7.76
N ALA A 187 -2.13 26.06 8.94
CA ALA A 187 -0.91 26.73 9.40
C ALA A 187 0.32 26.35 8.56
N ASP A 188 0.39 25.10 8.06
CA ASP A 188 1.56 24.64 7.30
C ASP A 188 1.27 23.74 6.10
N HIS A 189 0.06 23.20 5.96
CA HIS A 189 -0.36 22.32 4.86
C HIS A 189 0.37 20.96 4.79
N VAL A 190 0.94 20.50 5.91
CA VAL A 190 1.70 19.23 6.03
C VAL A 190 1.22 18.37 7.18
N HIS A 191 0.89 19.00 8.31
CA HIS A 191 0.57 18.26 9.53
C HIS A 191 -0.93 18.12 9.74
N LEU A 192 -1.31 17.01 10.37
CA LEU A 192 -2.70 16.70 10.68
C LEU A 192 -3.24 17.67 11.75
N THR A 193 -4.51 18.08 11.60
CA THR A 193 -5.29 18.67 12.70
C THR A 193 -5.71 17.59 13.71
N ALA A 194 -6.21 17.99 14.89
CA ALA A 194 -6.83 17.06 15.83
C ALA A 194 -7.98 16.24 15.17
N LYS A 195 -8.71 16.85 14.22
CA LYS A 195 -9.73 16.14 13.42
C LYS A 195 -9.08 15.17 12.43
N GLY A 196 -7.98 15.56 11.77
CA GLY A 196 -7.22 14.68 10.88
C GLY A 196 -6.69 13.46 11.62
N HIS A 197 -6.18 13.62 12.84
CA HIS A 197 -5.77 12.51 13.71
C HIS A 197 -6.91 11.56 14.02
N ARG A 198 -8.11 12.04 14.33
CA ARG A 198 -9.30 11.19 14.54
C ARG A 198 -9.67 10.41 13.27
N GLN A 199 -9.70 11.09 12.12
CA GLN A 199 -10.01 10.45 10.84
C GLN A 199 -9.01 9.34 10.50
N LEU A 200 -7.73 9.57 10.76
CA LEU A 200 -6.69 8.57 10.55
C LEU A 200 -6.84 7.39 11.53
N ALA A 201 -7.11 7.65 12.79
CA ALA A 201 -7.33 6.61 13.81
C ALA A 201 -8.50 5.68 13.45
N GLU A 202 -9.63 6.22 12.99
CA GLU A 202 -10.79 5.45 12.55
C GLU A 202 -10.46 4.51 11.37
N ARG A 203 -9.70 5.00 10.37
CA ARG A 203 -9.25 4.18 9.25
C ARG A 203 -8.27 3.09 9.70
N MET A 204 -7.34 3.44 10.59
CA MET A 204 -6.37 2.50 11.15
C MET A 204 -7.05 1.43 11.98
N GLU A 205 -8.06 1.76 12.79
CA GLU A 205 -8.84 0.79 13.56
C GLU A 205 -9.44 -0.27 12.64
N THR A 206 -10.09 0.16 11.57
CA THR A 206 -10.68 -0.75 10.58
C THR A 206 -9.63 -1.66 9.97
N ALA A 207 -8.51 -1.09 9.48
CA ALA A 207 -7.44 -1.85 8.86
C ALA A 207 -6.80 -2.85 9.85
N VAL A 208 -6.50 -2.43 11.08
CA VAL A 208 -5.91 -3.28 12.11
C VAL A 208 -6.84 -4.45 12.48
N ARG A 209 -8.14 -4.18 12.66
CA ARG A 209 -9.12 -5.24 12.94
C ARG A 209 -9.21 -6.23 11.78
N ASP A 210 -9.18 -5.75 10.55
CA ASP A 210 -9.17 -6.61 9.36
C ASP A 210 -7.92 -7.46 9.26
N ILE A 211 -6.74 -6.90 9.53
CA ILE A 211 -5.45 -7.61 9.44
C ILE A 211 -5.30 -8.61 10.60
N LEU A 212 -5.61 -8.20 11.82
CA LEU A 212 -5.38 -9.01 13.03
C LEU A 212 -6.62 -9.80 13.46
N GLY A 213 -7.81 -9.42 13.01
CA GLY A 213 -9.05 -10.15 13.24
C GLY A 213 -9.22 -11.34 12.30
N LYS A 214 -8.53 -11.37 11.17
CA LYS A 214 -8.35 -12.59 10.38
C LYS A 214 -7.50 -13.54 11.26
N THR A 215 -8.15 -14.32 12.12
CA THR A 215 -7.55 -15.55 12.62
C THR A 215 -7.11 -16.31 11.37
N VAL A 216 -5.79 -16.47 11.21
CA VAL A 216 -5.32 -17.64 10.47
C VAL A 216 -6.02 -18.79 11.21
N PRO A 217 -6.85 -19.62 10.57
CA PRO A 217 -7.34 -20.80 11.22
C PRO A 217 -6.10 -21.43 11.84
N GLU A 218 -6.15 -21.74 13.17
CA GLU A 218 -5.13 -22.58 13.79
C GLU A 218 -4.82 -23.64 12.75
N ALA A 219 -3.52 -23.85 12.45
CA ALA A 219 -3.12 -24.83 11.48
C ALA A 219 -3.96 -26.08 11.79
N VAL A 220 -5.06 -26.18 11.08
CA VAL A 220 -5.81 -27.42 11.01
C VAL A 220 -4.71 -28.32 10.49
N GLU A 221 -4.29 -29.25 11.36
CA GLU A 221 -3.48 -30.40 10.95
C GLU A 221 -3.87 -30.66 9.52
N GLU A 222 -2.90 -30.58 8.60
CA GLU A 222 -3.11 -30.79 7.17
C GLU A 222 -4.05 -31.99 7.02
N ARG A 223 -5.34 -31.72 7.00
CA ARG A 223 -6.20 -32.59 6.24
C ARG A 223 -5.76 -32.33 4.82
N LYS A 224 -5.02 -33.28 4.32
CA LYS A 224 -4.79 -33.51 2.90
C LYS A 224 -6.14 -33.76 2.23
N ASP A 225 -6.97 -32.73 2.18
CA ASP A 225 -8.16 -32.67 1.36
C ASP A 225 -7.85 -31.64 0.27
N GLY A 226 -7.39 -32.20 -0.86
CA GLY A 226 -7.39 -31.63 -2.18
C GLY A 226 -6.93 -30.19 -2.26
N ASP A 227 -5.64 -30.01 -2.55
CA ASP A 227 -5.11 -28.84 -3.24
C ASP A 227 -6.07 -28.57 -4.41
N GLY A 228 -6.98 -27.59 -4.20
CA GLY A 228 -7.99 -27.30 -5.20
C GLY A 228 -7.26 -26.88 -6.46
N MET A 229 -7.41 -27.69 -7.53
CA MET A 229 -6.66 -27.58 -8.76
C MET A 229 -6.73 -26.14 -9.26
N GLU A 230 -5.61 -25.43 -9.11
CA GLU A 230 -5.41 -24.08 -9.67
C GLU A 230 -4.76 -24.26 -11.05
N GLU A 231 -5.33 -23.63 -12.06
CA GLU A 231 -4.79 -23.68 -13.40
C GLU A 231 -4.94 -22.33 -14.11
N ILE A 232 -3.98 -22.01 -14.96
CA ILE A 232 -4.08 -20.90 -15.91
C ILE A 232 -4.12 -21.56 -17.29
N VAL A 233 -5.20 -21.31 -18.01
CA VAL A 233 -5.43 -21.90 -19.34
C VAL A 233 -5.92 -20.82 -20.31
N THR A 234 -5.74 -21.04 -21.59
CA THR A 234 -6.31 -20.17 -22.63
C THR A 234 -7.83 -20.13 -22.52
N ALA A 235 -8.40 -18.93 -22.59
CA ALA A 235 -9.84 -18.72 -22.58
C ALA A 235 -10.51 -19.32 -23.83
N LYS A 236 -11.72 -19.85 -23.66
CA LYS A 236 -12.55 -20.41 -24.73
C LYS A 236 -13.85 -19.63 -24.85
N GLU A 237 -14.55 -19.70 -25.97
CA GLU A 237 -15.84 -19.02 -26.17
C GLU A 237 -16.88 -19.33 -25.07
N ALA A 238 -16.86 -20.57 -24.55
CA ALA A 238 -17.73 -20.96 -23.43
C ALA A 238 -17.43 -20.21 -22.12
N ASP A 239 -16.24 -19.65 -21.97
CA ASP A 239 -15.82 -18.91 -20.78
C ASP A 239 -16.27 -17.42 -20.85
N LEU A 240 -16.64 -16.93 -22.04
CA LEU A 240 -16.94 -15.51 -22.31
C LEU A 240 -18.01 -14.90 -21.37
N PRO A 241 -19.10 -15.56 -21.04
CA PRO A 241 -20.10 -14.99 -20.12
C PRO A 241 -19.50 -14.71 -18.73
N ARG A 242 -18.67 -15.63 -18.20
CA ARG A 242 -18.03 -15.45 -16.89
C ARG A 242 -16.92 -14.40 -16.94
N ILE A 243 -16.19 -14.31 -18.04
CA ILE A 243 -15.17 -13.29 -18.26
C ILE A 243 -15.79 -11.89 -18.23
N LEU A 244 -16.92 -11.69 -18.91
CA LEU A 244 -17.64 -10.42 -18.91
C LEU A 244 -18.14 -10.04 -17.51
N GLU A 245 -18.68 -11.00 -16.76
CA GLU A 245 -19.08 -10.79 -15.36
C GLU A 245 -17.90 -10.32 -14.50
N ILE A 246 -16.71 -10.91 -14.64
CA ILE A 246 -15.48 -10.51 -13.92
C ILE A 246 -15.08 -9.07 -14.29
N TYR A 247 -15.16 -8.70 -15.56
CA TYR A 247 -14.90 -7.33 -15.98
C TYR A 247 -15.92 -6.33 -15.41
N ASP A 248 -17.19 -6.71 -15.29
CA ASP A 248 -18.20 -5.84 -14.70
C ASP A 248 -17.97 -5.64 -13.19
N ILE A 249 -17.56 -6.69 -12.48
CA ILE A 249 -17.10 -6.61 -11.08
C ILE A 249 -15.91 -5.66 -10.96
N ALA A 250 -14.88 -5.82 -11.79
CA ALA A 250 -13.70 -4.99 -11.78
C ALA A 250 -14.02 -3.52 -12.10
N LYS A 251 -14.88 -3.24 -13.09
CA LYS A 251 -15.35 -1.89 -13.41
C LYS A 251 -16.14 -1.26 -12.25
N ALA A 252 -16.99 -2.03 -11.57
CA ALA A 252 -17.70 -1.56 -10.39
C ALA A 252 -16.74 -1.17 -9.26
N TYR A 253 -15.75 -1.99 -9.01
CA TYR A 253 -14.69 -1.71 -8.06
C TYR A 253 -13.89 -0.45 -8.43
N MET A 254 -13.47 -0.31 -9.69
CA MET A 254 -12.74 0.89 -10.17
C MET A 254 -13.55 2.17 -9.95
N ARG A 255 -14.85 2.15 -10.26
CA ARG A 255 -15.73 3.31 -10.01
C ARG A 255 -15.80 3.65 -8.52
N ALA A 256 -15.95 2.64 -7.66
CA ALA A 256 -16.03 2.82 -6.21
C ALA A 256 -14.70 3.31 -5.59
N SER A 257 -13.55 2.93 -6.19
CA SER A 257 -12.21 3.32 -5.74
C SER A 257 -11.68 4.62 -6.36
N GLY A 258 -12.54 5.40 -7.04
CA GLY A 258 -12.16 6.73 -7.56
C GLY A 258 -11.45 6.72 -8.93
N ASN A 259 -11.44 5.59 -9.63
CA ASN A 259 -10.87 5.47 -10.99
C ASN A 259 -11.95 5.10 -12.03
N PRO A 260 -12.94 5.96 -12.29
CA PRO A 260 -14.07 5.64 -13.18
C PRO A 260 -13.70 5.61 -14.67
N ASN A 261 -12.53 6.12 -15.05
CA ASN A 261 -12.19 6.38 -16.45
C ASN A 261 -11.19 5.38 -17.05
N GLN A 262 -10.66 4.45 -16.30
CA GLN A 262 -9.65 3.51 -16.79
C GLN A 262 -10.20 2.56 -17.86
N TRP A 263 -11.43 2.07 -17.68
CA TRP A 263 -12.15 1.26 -18.65
C TRP A 263 -13.52 1.89 -18.93
N ASN A 264 -13.57 2.70 -19.98
CA ASN A 264 -14.76 3.45 -20.36
C ASN A 264 -15.74 2.61 -21.17
N GLY A 265 -17.05 2.83 -20.95
CA GLY A 265 -18.11 2.22 -21.75
C GLY A 265 -18.12 0.70 -21.68
N ALA A 266 -18.20 0.06 -22.85
CA ALA A 266 -18.24 -1.40 -22.99
C ALA A 266 -16.86 -2.07 -22.95
N TYR A 267 -15.75 -1.30 -22.92
CA TYR A 267 -14.40 -1.87 -22.98
C TYR A 267 -14.02 -2.58 -21.66
N PRO A 268 -13.33 -3.76 -21.72
CA PRO A 268 -13.18 -4.57 -22.92
C PRO A 268 -14.52 -5.16 -23.36
N ASP A 269 -14.83 -5.00 -24.64
CA ASP A 269 -16.06 -5.50 -25.25
C ASP A 269 -15.91 -6.96 -25.72
N PRO A 270 -17.02 -7.69 -25.99
CA PRO A 270 -16.97 -9.09 -26.40
C PRO A 270 -16.17 -9.35 -27.68
N GLU A 271 -16.12 -8.39 -28.62
CA GLU A 271 -15.39 -8.53 -29.88
C GLU A 271 -13.87 -8.46 -29.64
N THR A 272 -13.44 -7.51 -28.80
CA THR A 272 -12.05 -7.44 -28.34
C THR A 272 -11.61 -8.73 -27.67
N LEU A 273 -12.44 -9.29 -26.79
CA LEU A 273 -12.12 -10.54 -26.07
C LEU A 273 -12.05 -11.75 -27.02
N ARG A 274 -12.97 -11.84 -27.99
CA ARG A 274 -12.91 -12.89 -29.00
C ARG A 274 -11.65 -12.80 -29.86
N THR A 275 -11.27 -11.59 -30.27
CA THR A 275 -10.01 -11.36 -31.01
C THR A 275 -8.80 -11.85 -30.21
N ASP A 276 -8.79 -11.62 -28.89
CA ASP A 276 -7.71 -12.10 -28.03
C ASP A 276 -7.74 -13.62 -27.84
N MET A 277 -8.93 -14.25 -27.83
CA MET A 277 -9.08 -15.71 -27.80
C MET A 277 -8.57 -16.34 -29.10
N GLU A 278 -8.97 -15.80 -30.27
CA GLU A 278 -8.53 -16.25 -31.60
C GLU A 278 -7.00 -16.22 -31.72
N LYS A 279 -6.38 -15.18 -31.15
CA LYS A 279 -4.91 -15.01 -31.10
C LYS A 279 -4.26 -15.83 -29.96
N GLN A 280 -5.03 -16.64 -29.21
CA GLN A 280 -4.56 -17.48 -28.11
C GLN A 280 -3.77 -16.72 -27.02
N ARG A 281 -4.10 -15.47 -26.79
CA ARG A 281 -3.42 -14.59 -25.83
C ARG A 281 -4.30 -14.18 -24.64
N LEU A 282 -5.59 -14.57 -24.61
CA LEU A 282 -6.48 -14.40 -23.47
C LEU A 282 -6.42 -15.63 -22.59
N TYR A 283 -6.11 -15.45 -21.31
CA TYR A 283 -5.98 -16.51 -20.32
C TYR A 283 -6.97 -16.31 -19.18
N VAL A 284 -7.42 -17.42 -18.61
CA VAL A 284 -8.25 -17.45 -17.41
C VAL A 284 -7.56 -18.22 -16.30
N TYR A 285 -7.62 -17.67 -15.10
CA TYR A 285 -7.22 -18.36 -13.89
C TYR A 285 -8.44 -19.08 -13.32
N LYS A 286 -8.33 -20.39 -13.15
CA LYS A 286 -9.36 -21.24 -12.58
C LYS A 286 -8.90 -21.83 -11.25
N LYS A 287 -9.81 -21.90 -10.31
CA LYS A 287 -9.65 -22.64 -9.06
C LYS A 287 -10.87 -23.53 -8.87
N ASN A 288 -10.64 -24.82 -8.67
CA ASN A 288 -11.71 -25.82 -8.59
C ASN A 288 -12.65 -25.79 -9.81
N GLY A 289 -12.12 -25.55 -11.01
CA GLY A 289 -12.90 -25.49 -12.25
C GLY A 289 -13.69 -24.19 -12.47
N ARG A 290 -13.72 -23.26 -11.49
CA ARG A 290 -14.39 -21.95 -11.59
C ARG A 290 -13.39 -20.86 -11.97
N ILE A 291 -13.78 -19.99 -12.89
CA ILE A 291 -12.96 -18.85 -13.31
C ILE A 291 -13.09 -17.72 -12.27
N HIS A 292 -11.93 -17.27 -11.77
CA HIS A 292 -11.78 -16.17 -10.80
C HIS A 292 -10.99 -14.99 -11.33
N GLY A 293 -10.28 -15.17 -12.44
CA GLY A 293 -9.48 -14.11 -13.03
C GLY A 293 -9.32 -14.28 -14.54
N VAL A 294 -9.03 -13.19 -15.20
CA VAL A 294 -8.79 -13.13 -16.65
C VAL A 294 -7.69 -12.12 -16.92
N PHE A 295 -6.81 -12.41 -17.86
CA PHE A 295 -5.78 -11.49 -18.34
C PHE A 295 -5.38 -11.80 -19.78
N MET A 296 -4.88 -10.81 -20.48
CA MET A 296 -4.27 -10.95 -21.78
C MET A 296 -2.74 -10.92 -21.62
N LEU A 297 -2.05 -11.90 -22.17
CA LEU A 297 -0.59 -11.96 -22.21
C LEU A 297 -0.12 -11.76 -23.65
N LEU A 298 0.72 -10.76 -23.84
CA LEU A 298 1.38 -10.45 -25.11
C LEU A 298 2.87 -10.75 -24.97
N LEU A 299 3.40 -11.67 -25.79
CA LEU A 299 4.82 -12.04 -25.82
C LEU A 299 5.54 -11.43 -27.04
N GLU A 300 5.04 -10.30 -27.52
CA GLU A 300 5.57 -9.55 -28.66
C GLU A 300 5.94 -8.14 -28.18
N GLU A 301 6.76 -7.44 -28.96
CA GLU A 301 7.02 -6.03 -28.72
C GLU A 301 5.71 -5.24 -28.76
N GLU A 302 5.39 -4.57 -27.65
CA GLU A 302 4.21 -3.73 -27.55
C GLU A 302 4.57 -2.32 -28.08
N PRO A 303 4.00 -1.88 -29.22
CA PRO A 303 4.37 -0.59 -29.82
C PRO A 303 4.19 0.61 -28.90
N THR A 304 3.27 0.52 -27.92
CA THR A 304 3.04 1.59 -26.96
C THR A 304 4.18 1.73 -25.95
N TYR A 305 5.06 0.75 -25.82
CA TYR A 305 6.25 0.76 -24.96
C TYR A 305 7.56 1.01 -25.71
N ALA A 306 7.51 1.24 -27.03
CA ALA A 306 8.68 1.60 -27.81
C ALA A 306 9.29 2.95 -27.40
N TYR A 307 8.50 3.80 -26.76
CA TYR A 307 8.94 5.08 -26.21
C TYR A 307 8.70 5.13 -24.71
N ILE A 308 9.76 5.38 -23.94
CA ILE A 308 9.72 5.61 -22.50
C ILE A 308 10.08 7.06 -22.24
N GLU A 309 9.13 7.83 -21.71
CA GLU A 309 9.35 9.21 -21.26
C GLU A 309 10.08 9.15 -19.90
N ASP A 310 11.22 9.78 -19.75
CA ASP A 310 12.03 9.81 -18.52
C ASP A 310 12.57 8.45 -18.02
N GLY A 311 13.03 7.58 -18.91
CA GLY A 311 13.63 6.31 -18.53
C GLY A 311 14.21 5.51 -19.69
N SER A 312 14.67 4.31 -19.38
CA SER A 312 15.08 3.31 -20.38
C SER A 312 14.77 1.91 -19.86
N TRP A 313 14.64 0.95 -20.75
CA TRP A 313 14.60 -0.46 -20.38
C TRP A 313 15.89 -0.85 -19.64
N ARG A 314 15.79 -1.68 -18.64
CA ARG A 314 16.95 -2.15 -17.85
C ARG A 314 17.85 -3.08 -18.67
N GLU A 315 17.23 -3.85 -19.54
CA GLU A 315 17.88 -4.83 -20.42
C GLU A 315 17.16 -4.88 -21.77
N GLU A 316 17.87 -5.14 -22.84
CA GLU A 316 17.33 -5.49 -24.14
C GLU A 316 17.05 -7.01 -24.16
N ALA A 317 16.02 -7.45 -23.44
CA ALA A 317 15.61 -8.83 -23.37
C ALA A 317 14.15 -8.98 -23.83
N PRO A 318 13.75 -10.14 -24.40
CA PRO A 318 12.36 -10.41 -24.68
C PRO A 318 11.51 -10.26 -23.40
N TYR A 319 10.38 -9.60 -23.51
CA TYR A 319 9.48 -9.37 -22.38
C TYR A 319 8.04 -9.75 -22.73
N GLY A 320 7.28 -10.09 -21.70
CA GLY A 320 5.83 -10.28 -21.83
C GLY A 320 5.08 -9.14 -21.18
N THR A 321 3.95 -8.75 -21.80
CA THR A 321 3.10 -7.69 -21.26
C THR A 321 1.74 -8.27 -20.86
N ILE A 322 1.34 -8.01 -19.61
CA ILE A 322 0.02 -8.40 -19.11
C ILE A 322 -0.92 -7.21 -19.28
N HIS A 323 -1.97 -7.40 -20.05
CA HIS A 323 -3.03 -6.42 -20.25
C HIS A 323 -4.37 -6.91 -19.70
N ARG A 324 -5.26 -5.98 -19.42
CA ARG A 324 -6.66 -6.24 -19.05
C ARG A 324 -6.84 -7.28 -17.94
N LEU A 325 -5.91 -7.28 -16.96
CA LEU A 325 -6.05 -8.16 -15.81
C LEU A 325 -7.26 -7.76 -14.96
N ALA A 326 -8.14 -8.71 -14.70
CA ALA A 326 -9.30 -8.56 -13.83
C ALA A 326 -9.52 -9.81 -12.99
N GLY A 327 -10.10 -9.62 -11.81
CA GLY A 327 -10.50 -10.71 -10.91
C GLY A 327 -11.83 -10.40 -10.23
N ASP A 328 -12.49 -11.44 -9.72
CA ASP A 328 -13.76 -11.33 -9.00
C ASP A 328 -13.60 -10.98 -7.51
N GLY A 329 -12.37 -10.79 -7.05
CA GLY A 329 -12.06 -10.48 -5.64
C GLY A 329 -12.03 -11.69 -4.70
N GLU A 330 -12.42 -12.88 -5.15
CA GLU A 330 -12.44 -14.10 -4.34
C GLU A 330 -11.05 -14.75 -4.19
N VAL A 331 -10.12 -14.47 -5.11
CA VAL A 331 -8.75 -15.01 -5.09
C VAL A 331 -7.73 -13.93 -4.77
N LYS A 332 -7.01 -14.13 -3.65
CA LYS A 332 -5.90 -13.24 -3.27
C LYS A 332 -4.65 -13.53 -4.12
N GLY A 333 -3.90 -12.45 -4.43
CA GLY A 333 -2.63 -12.56 -5.14
C GLY A 333 -2.77 -12.99 -6.59
N LEU A 334 -3.93 -12.78 -7.24
CA LEU A 334 -4.17 -13.14 -8.64
C LEU A 334 -3.08 -12.59 -9.58
N PHE A 335 -2.66 -11.32 -9.40
CA PHE A 335 -1.61 -10.73 -10.21
C PHE A 335 -0.28 -11.51 -10.11
N ALA A 336 0.15 -11.85 -8.89
CA ALA A 336 1.38 -12.63 -8.69
C ALA A 336 1.30 -14.03 -9.34
N LYS A 337 0.11 -14.66 -9.32
CA LYS A 337 -0.13 -15.93 -9.99
C LYS A 337 -0.06 -15.80 -11.52
N CYS A 338 -0.57 -14.70 -12.08
CA CYS A 338 -0.50 -14.42 -13.52
C CYS A 338 0.92 -14.08 -13.99
N VAL A 339 1.73 -13.43 -13.14
CA VAL A 339 3.14 -13.11 -13.46
C VAL A 339 4.03 -14.35 -13.35
N ALA A 340 3.69 -15.29 -12.49
CA ALA A 340 4.44 -16.54 -12.31
C ALA A 340 4.12 -17.61 -13.39
N PHE A 341 3.12 -17.35 -14.23
CA PHE A 341 2.72 -18.21 -15.35
C PHE A 341 3.66 -18.03 -16.54
#